data_f6720b14160ba696ef22e9cf7e863bec
#
_entry.id   f6720b14160ba696ef22e9cf7e863bec
#
_cell.length_a   1.000
_cell.length_b   1.000
_cell.length_c   1.000
_cell.angle_alpha   90.00
_cell.angle_beta   90.00
_cell.angle_gamma   90.00
#
_symmetry.space_group_name_H-M   'P 1'
#
loop_
_entity.id
_entity.type
_entity.pdbx_description
1 polymer ?
#
loop_
_entity_poly.entity_id
_entity_poly.type
_entity_poly.pdbx_seq_one_letter_code
_entity_poly.pdbx_strand_id
1 'polypeptide(L)'
;MPETIGGLPLHPLVVHAVSVLLPLCAIGLIILVLVPKWRRTYGWLVVGGLGFSAVCAWVAKETGQNLAAVIGISNEHAEWGSRLVPISVLLFIVAAIWFWFARKDTGGALGILLNVAGIAIAVVTIGVTILVGHSGAEAAWKAKYAAAIQPIPAASAAASSTAAPAAPASAITMADVAKHNSASDCWSAVSGNVYDLTAWISQHPGGSGVIVGMCGVDGTAGFDGQHAGQARPAQELASFLVGPLG
;
A
#
# COMPACT_ATOMS: atom_id res chain seq x y z
N MET A 1 0.25 -16.69 -15.35
CA MET A 1 -0.65 -15.52 -15.57
C MET A 1 0.21 -14.28 -15.77
N PRO A 2 -0.24 -13.25 -16.50
CA PRO A 2 0.55 -12.03 -16.65
C PRO A 2 0.82 -11.43 -15.27
N GLU A 3 2.08 -11.13 -15.01
CA GLU A 3 2.52 -10.63 -13.70
C GLU A 3 2.18 -9.15 -13.51
N THR A 4 1.92 -8.42 -14.62
CA THR A 4 1.62 -6.99 -14.60
C THR A 4 0.53 -6.61 -15.60
N ILE A 5 -0.27 -5.59 -15.26
CA ILE A 5 -1.21 -4.90 -16.15
C ILE A 5 -0.87 -3.42 -16.11
N GLY A 6 -0.57 -2.83 -17.29
CA GLY A 6 -0.18 -1.43 -17.37
C GLY A 6 1.08 -1.08 -16.55
N GLY A 7 2.01 -2.02 -16.39
CA GLY A 7 3.21 -1.84 -15.58
C GLY A 7 3.02 -2.02 -14.07
N LEU A 8 1.79 -2.28 -13.60
CA LEU A 8 1.49 -2.52 -12.19
C LEU A 8 1.34 -4.02 -11.91
N PRO A 9 1.85 -4.54 -10.78
CA PRO A 9 1.64 -5.92 -10.38
C PRO A 9 0.16 -6.25 -10.29
N LEU A 10 -0.24 -7.43 -10.82
CA LEU A 10 -1.64 -7.86 -10.85
C LEU A 10 -2.22 -8.11 -9.46
N HIS A 11 -1.40 -8.65 -8.54
CA HIS A 11 -1.82 -8.98 -7.19
C HIS A 11 -2.47 -7.81 -6.43
N PRO A 12 -1.86 -6.61 -6.28
CA PRO A 12 -2.49 -5.48 -5.62
C PRO A 12 -3.81 -5.04 -6.26
N LEU A 13 -3.92 -5.10 -7.60
CA LEU A 13 -5.14 -4.71 -8.31
C LEU A 13 -6.31 -5.64 -7.96
N VAL A 14 -6.08 -6.95 -7.96
CA VAL A 14 -7.12 -7.95 -7.68
C VAL A 14 -7.47 -7.96 -6.18
N VAL A 15 -6.50 -7.77 -5.30
CA VAL A 15 -6.73 -7.68 -3.84
C VAL A 15 -7.70 -6.57 -3.49
N HIS A 16 -7.67 -5.41 -4.17
CA HIS A 16 -8.63 -4.35 -3.93
C HIS A 16 -10.07 -4.78 -4.25
N ALA A 17 -10.28 -5.55 -5.33
CA ALA A 17 -11.59 -6.09 -5.65
C ALA A 17 -12.08 -7.06 -4.56
N VAL A 18 -11.22 -7.95 -4.07
CA VAL A 18 -11.57 -8.92 -3.01
C VAL A 18 -11.88 -8.20 -1.69
N SER A 19 -11.02 -7.28 -1.27
CA SER A 19 -11.13 -6.60 0.03
C SER A 19 -12.38 -5.71 0.15
N VAL A 20 -12.95 -5.29 -0.98
CA VAL A 20 -14.19 -4.48 -1.01
C VAL A 20 -15.41 -5.34 -1.30
N LEU A 21 -15.40 -6.11 -2.39
CA LEU A 21 -16.60 -6.82 -2.84
C LEU A 21 -16.98 -7.99 -1.95
N LEU A 22 -16.01 -8.75 -1.45
CA LEU A 22 -16.30 -9.92 -0.63
C LEU A 22 -17.01 -9.56 0.67
N PRO A 23 -16.52 -8.63 1.52
CA PRO A 23 -17.24 -8.23 2.73
C PRO A 23 -18.55 -7.52 2.41
N LEU A 24 -18.62 -6.71 1.35
CA LEU A 24 -19.86 -6.03 0.94
C LEU A 24 -20.96 -7.06 0.59
N CYS A 25 -20.63 -8.10 -0.19
CA CYS A 25 -21.56 -9.15 -0.56
C CYS A 25 -21.89 -10.06 0.63
N ALA A 26 -20.94 -10.31 1.54
CA ALA A 26 -21.19 -11.04 2.78
C ALA A 26 -22.21 -10.30 3.69
N ILE A 27 -22.03 -8.99 3.86
CA ILE A 27 -23.02 -8.13 4.56
C ILE A 27 -24.35 -8.14 3.81
N GLY A 28 -24.33 -8.04 2.48
CA GLY A 28 -25.52 -8.15 1.64
C GLY A 28 -26.28 -9.44 1.87
N LEU A 29 -25.60 -10.58 1.98
CA LEU A 29 -26.22 -11.87 2.31
C LEU A 29 -26.91 -11.84 3.69
N ILE A 30 -26.22 -11.32 4.72
CA ILE A 30 -26.80 -11.17 6.07
C ILE A 30 -28.08 -10.33 6.00
N ILE A 31 -28.05 -9.19 5.31
CA ILE A 31 -29.22 -8.33 5.14
C ILE A 31 -30.35 -9.07 4.45
N LEU A 32 -30.08 -9.84 3.39
CA LEU A 32 -31.10 -10.59 2.67
C LEU A 32 -31.68 -11.75 3.48
N VAL A 33 -30.91 -12.34 4.40
CA VAL A 33 -31.42 -13.33 5.35
C VAL A 33 -32.39 -12.67 6.33
N LEU A 34 -32.04 -11.48 6.84
CA LEU A 34 -32.85 -10.75 7.83
C LEU A 34 -34.05 -10.01 7.22
N VAL A 35 -34.00 -9.65 5.92
CA VAL A 35 -35.04 -8.88 5.22
C VAL A 35 -35.59 -9.68 4.02
N PRO A 36 -36.51 -10.63 4.24
CA PRO A 36 -37.00 -11.56 3.22
C PRO A 36 -37.55 -10.89 1.95
N LYS A 37 -38.15 -9.71 2.08
CA LYS A 37 -38.77 -8.99 0.97
C LYS A 37 -37.75 -8.59 -0.13
N TRP A 38 -36.47 -8.50 0.21
CA TRP A 38 -35.41 -8.11 -0.72
C TRP A 38 -34.73 -9.30 -1.43
N ARG A 39 -34.97 -10.52 -0.97
CA ARG A 39 -34.30 -11.75 -1.49
C ARG A 39 -34.50 -11.93 -2.98
N ARG A 40 -35.73 -11.75 -3.47
CA ARG A 40 -36.04 -11.96 -4.90
C ARG A 40 -35.41 -10.91 -5.80
N THR A 41 -35.31 -9.67 -5.34
CA THR A 41 -34.78 -8.54 -6.12
C THR A 41 -33.24 -8.53 -6.15
N TYR A 42 -32.60 -8.68 -4.98
CA TYR A 42 -31.15 -8.47 -4.85
C TYR A 42 -30.35 -9.75 -4.65
N GLY A 43 -31.01 -10.91 -4.42
CA GLY A 43 -30.32 -12.16 -4.12
C GLY A 43 -29.38 -12.61 -5.23
N TRP A 44 -29.75 -12.46 -6.50
CA TRP A 44 -28.91 -12.81 -7.62
C TRP A 44 -27.64 -11.93 -7.71
N LEU A 45 -27.76 -10.65 -7.33
CA LEU A 45 -26.63 -9.71 -7.31
C LEU A 45 -25.63 -10.10 -6.22
N VAL A 46 -26.12 -10.42 -5.02
CA VAL A 46 -25.27 -10.83 -3.90
C VAL A 46 -24.58 -12.15 -4.19
N VAL A 47 -25.32 -13.15 -4.69
CA VAL A 47 -24.73 -14.46 -5.04
C VAL A 47 -23.72 -14.34 -6.19
N GLY A 48 -24.03 -13.58 -7.23
CA GLY A 48 -23.11 -13.30 -8.33
C GLY A 48 -21.84 -12.58 -7.85
N GLY A 49 -22.01 -11.59 -6.97
CA GLY A 49 -20.89 -10.86 -6.36
C GLY A 49 -20.00 -11.75 -5.49
N LEU A 50 -20.56 -12.68 -4.72
CA LEU A 50 -19.81 -13.66 -3.94
C LEU A 50 -19.03 -14.62 -4.86
N GLY A 51 -19.64 -15.10 -5.94
CA GLY A 51 -18.96 -15.95 -6.92
C GLY A 51 -17.80 -15.24 -7.60
N PHE A 52 -18.02 -14.01 -8.05
CA PHE A 52 -16.96 -13.18 -8.63
C PHE A 52 -15.83 -12.91 -7.62
N SER A 53 -16.17 -12.59 -6.36
CA SER A 53 -15.18 -12.39 -5.29
C SER A 53 -14.36 -13.64 -4.99
N ALA A 54 -14.98 -14.83 -5.05
CA ALA A 54 -14.26 -16.10 -4.86
C ALA A 54 -13.24 -16.35 -5.98
N VAL A 55 -13.61 -16.04 -7.23
CA VAL A 55 -12.67 -16.10 -8.37
C VAL A 55 -11.53 -15.10 -8.20
N CYS A 56 -11.84 -13.86 -7.80
CA CYS A 56 -10.82 -12.86 -7.52
C CYS A 56 -9.90 -13.28 -6.37
N ALA A 57 -10.42 -13.89 -5.31
CA ALA A 57 -9.62 -14.40 -4.20
C ALA A 57 -8.64 -15.50 -4.64
N TRP A 58 -9.09 -16.40 -5.52
CA TRP A 58 -8.22 -17.42 -6.11
C TRP A 58 -7.12 -16.78 -6.99
N VAL A 59 -7.46 -15.84 -7.87
CA VAL A 59 -6.49 -15.12 -8.71
C VAL A 59 -5.51 -14.33 -7.85
N ALA A 60 -5.98 -13.67 -6.79
CA ALA A 60 -5.12 -12.94 -5.85
C ALA A 60 -4.11 -13.88 -5.17
N LYS A 61 -4.53 -15.08 -4.75
CA LYS A 61 -3.63 -16.08 -4.18
C LYS A 61 -2.53 -16.49 -5.16
N GLU A 62 -2.89 -16.87 -6.40
CA GLU A 62 -1.92 -17.32 -7.40
C GLU A 62 -0.92 -16.22 -7.79
N THR A 63 -1.41 -14.99 -8.00
CA THR A 63 -0.55 -13.85 -8.32
C THR A 63 0.29 -13.39 -7.13
N GLY A 64 -0.22 -13.57 -5.91
CA GLY A 64 0.50 -13.27 -4.67
C GLY A 64 1.68 -14.21 -4.43
N GLN A 65 1.54 -15.50 -4.74
CA GLN A 65 2.63 -16.46 -4.65
C GLN A 65 3.77 -16.12 -5.61
N ASN A 66 3.44 -15.73 -6.85
CA ASN A 66 4.44 -15.30 -7.83
C ASN A 66 5.17 -14.02 -7.37
N LEU A 67 4.44 -13.05 -6.83
CA LEU A 67 5.03 -11.82 -6.30
C LEU A 67 5.91 -12.10 -5.07
N ALA A 68 5.48 -13.01 -4.19
CA ALA A 68 6.24 -13.43 -3.01
C ALA A 68 7.62 -13.99 -3.35
N ALA A 69 7.73 -14.72 -4.44
CA ALA A 69 8.99 -15.28 -4.91
C ALA A 69 10.00 -14.20 -5.34
N VAL A 70 9.51 -13.00 -5.72
CA VAL A 70 10.35 -11.89 -6.21
C VAL A 70 10.75 -10.94 -5.07
N ILE A 71 9.80 -10.53 -4.22
CA ILE A 71 10.03 -9.46 -3.22
C ILE A 71 10.12 -9.98 -1.78
N GLY A 72 9.85 -11.26 -1.55
CA GLY A 72 9.64 -11.83 -0.22
C GLY A 72 8.33 -11.34 0.41
N ILE A 73 7.57 -12.23 1.05
CA ILE A 73 6.34 -11.85 1.77
C ILE A 73 6.36 -12.52 3.14
N SER A 74 5.72 -11.89 4.13
CA SER A 74 5.52 -12.50 5.44
C SER A 74 4.68 -13.78 5.29
N ASN A 75 5.12 -14.87 5.90
CA ASN A 75 4.39 -16.15 5.89
C ASN A 75 2.96 -16.00 6.39
N GLU A 76 2.72 -15.09 7.34
CA GLU A 76 1.41 -14.82 7.91
C GLU A 76 0.39 -14.30 6.88
N HIS A 77 0.78 -13.33 6.04
CA HIS A 77 -0.11 -12.82 4.99
C HIS A 77 -0.46 -13.92 3.96
N ALA A 78 0.52 -14.71 3.55
CA ALA A 78 0.32 -15.81 2.62
C ALA A 78 -0.60 -16.90 3.21
N GLU A 79 -0.49 -17.18 4.51
CA GLU A 79 -1.32 -18.15 5.21
C GLU A 79 -2.78 -17.71 5.30
N TRP A 80 -3.04 -16.47 5.75
CA TRP A 80 -4.40 -15.92 5.78
C TRP A 80 -5.01 -15.81 4.38
N GLY A 81 -4.26 -15.36 3.38
CA GLY A 81 -4.69 -15.31 1.98
C GLY A 81 -5.08 -16.70 1.43
N SER A 82 -4.31 -17.75 1.77
CA SER A 82 -4.62 -19.11 1.34
C SER A 82 -5.88 -19.68 2.00
N ARG A 83 -6.18 -19.30 3.24
CA ARG A 83 -7.41 -19.68 3.96
C ARG A 83 -8.64 -18.94 3.43
N LEU A 84 -8.50 -17.71 2.95
CA LEU A 84 -9.61 -16.93 2.42
C LEU A 84 -10.27 -17.57 1.20
N VAL A 85 -9.49 -18.23 0.33
CA VAL A 85 -10.01 -18.87 -0.89
C VAL A 85 -11.07 -19.93 -0.58
N PRO A 86 -10.79 -21.00 0.18
CA PRO A 86 -11.81 -22.03 0.47
C PRO A 86 -12.99 -21.47 1.24
N ILE A 87 -12.78 -20.49 2.12
CA ILE A 87 -13.87 -19.86 2.89
C ILE A 87 -14.79 -19.06 1.97
N SER A 88 -14.25 -18.29 1.02
CA SER A 88 -15.05 -17.53 0.05
C SER A 88 -15.84 -18.43 -0.91
N VAL A 89 -15.24 -19.54 -1.35
CA VAL A 89 -15.92 -20.56 -2.16
C VAL A 89 -17.06 -21.23 -1.36
N LEU A 90 -16.81 -21.59 -0.10
CA LEU A 90 -17.83 -22.16 0.77
C LEU A 90 -19.00 -21.18 0.99
N LEU A 91 -18.69 -19.91 1.24
CA LEU A 91 -19.73 -18.87 1.38
C LEU A 91 -20.57 -18.74 0.10
N PHE A 92 -19.93 -18.73 -1.08
CA PHE A 92 -20.63 -18.68 -2.35
C PHE A 92 -21.55 -19.88 -2.55
N ILE A 93 -21.06 -21.10 -2.28
CA ILE A 93 -21.87 -22.34 -2.44
C ILE A 93 -23.08 -22.31 -1.50
N VAL A 94 -22.86 -21.97 -0.22
CA VAL A 94 -23.95 -21.90 0.77
C VAL A 94 -24.95 -20.81 0.40
N ALA A 95 -24.48 -19.63 -0.05
CA ALA A 95 -25.36 -18.56 -0.49
C ALA A 95 -26.16 -18.92 -1.75
N ALA A 96 -25.56 -19.65 -2.71
CA ALA A 96 -26.26 -20.11 -3.90
C ALA A 96 -27.35 -21.14 -3.58
N ILE A 97 -27.04 -22.12 -2.72
CA ILE A 97 -28.01 -23.10 -2.23
C ILE A 97 -29.14 -22.40 -1.45
N TRP A 98 -28.76 -21.51 -0.51
CA TRP A 98 -29.72 -20.72 0.25
C TRP A 98 -30.66 -19.92 -0.68
N PHE A 99 -30.12 -19.22 -1.67
CA PHE A 99 -30.91 -18.43 -2.62
C PHE A 99 -31.86 -19.27 -3.45
N TRP A 100 -31.40 -20.46 -3.90
CA TRP A 100 -32.25 -21.41 -4.63
C TRP A 100 -33.46 -21.83 -3.81
N PHE A 101 -33.29 -22.20 -2.53
CA PHE A 101 -34.37 -22.61 -1.65
C PHE A 101 -35.24 -21.43 -1.22
N ALA A 102 -34.64 -20.26 -0.95
CA ALA A 102 -35.36 -19.06 -0.58
C ALA A 102 -36.31 -18.56 -1.68
N ARG A 103 -36.01 -18.82 -2.96
CA ARG A 103 -36.89 -18.48 -4.08
C ARG A 103 -38.12 -19.40 -4.18
N LYS A 104 -38.03 -20.59 -3.65
CA LYS A 104 -39.12 -21.60 -3.66
C LYS A 104 -40.02 -21.53 -2.44
N ASP A 105 -39.80 -20.53 -1.57
CA ASP A 105 -40.54 -20.36 -0.29
C ASP A 105 -40.55 -21.66 0.57
N THR A 106 -39.51 -22.49 0.45
CA THR A 106 -39.32 -23.70 1.23
C THR A 106 -38.95 -23.31 2.66
N GLY A 107 -39.98 -23.13 3.49
CA GLY A 107 -39.83 -22.97 4.93
C GLY A 107 -39.44 -24.30 5.61
N GLY A 108 -39.15 -24.26 6.90
CA GLY A 108 -38.83 -25.44 7.71
C GLY A 108 -37.39 -25.47 8.20
N ALA A 109 -36.99 -26.59 8.78
CA ALA A 109 -35.70 -26.76 9.44
C ALA A 109 -34.50 -26.47 8.50
N LEU A 110 -34.57 -26.88 7.21
CA LEU A 110 -33.53 -26.64 6.23
C LEU A 110 -33.35 -25.14 5.95
N GLY A 111 -34.45 -24.37 5.83
CA GLY A 111 -34.38 -22.93 5.64
C GLY A 111 -33.72 -22.21 6.82
N ILE A 112 -34.04 -22.64 8.04
CA ILE A 112 -33.39 -22.10 9.24
C ILE A 112 -31.90 -22.43 9.27
N LEU A 113 -31.54 -23.71 8.96
CA LEU A 113 -30.15 -24.14 8.92
C LEU A 113 -29.33 -23.32 7.90
N LEU A 114 -29.86 -23.11 6.70
CA LEU A 114 -29.19 -22.34 5.65
C LEU A 114 -29.06 -20.84 6.04
N ASN A 115 -30.05 -20.26 6.71
CA ASN A 115 -29.98 -18.89 7.23
C ASN A 115 -28.85 -18.78 8.26
N VAL A 116 -28.79 -19.66 9.24
CA VAL A 116 -27.77 -19.65 10.31
C VAL A 116 -26.38 -19.92 9.71
N ALA A 117 -26.25 -20.93 8.88
CA ALA A 117 -24.97 -21.25 8.20
C ALA A 117 -24.48 -20.09 7.33
N GLY A 118 -25.39 -19.48 6.54
CA GLY A 118 -25.05 -18.33 5.70
C GLY A 118 -24.54 -17.13 6.50
N ILE A 119 -25.21 -16.78 7.59
CA ILE A 119 -24.78 -15.70 8.50
C ILE A 119 -23.44 -16.05 9.15
N ALA A 120 -23.29 -17.26 9.71
CA ALA A 120 -22.07 -17.66 10.41
C ALA A 120 -20.84 -17.62 9.48
N ILE A 121 -20.97 -18.21 8.27
CA ILE A 121 -19.86 -18.20 7.30
C ILE A 121 -19.58 -16.78 6.79
N ALA A 122 -20.61 -15.95 6.59
CA ALA A 122 -20.43 -14.55 6.19
C ALA A 122 -19.61 -13.76 7.23
N VAL A 123 -19.94 -13.92 8.53
CA VAL A 123 -19.21 -13.27 9.62
C VAL A 123 -17.75 -13.74 9.66
N VAL A 124 -17.51 -15.06 9.56
CA VAL A 124 -16.17 -15.62 9.49
C VAL A 124 -15.39 -15.07 8.28
N THR A 125 -16.04 -15.00 7.12
CA THR A 125 -15.43 -14.46 5.88
C THR A 125 -15.01 -13.00 6.06
N ILE A 126 -15.85 -12.17 6.67
CA ILE A 126 -15.53 -10.77 6.98
C ILE A 126 -14.31 -10.71 7.91
N GLY A 127 -14.31 -11.49 8.99
CA GLY A 127 -13.19 -11.55 9.95
C GLY A 127 -11.87 -11.95 9.28
N VAL A 128 -11.89 -13.00 8.46
CA VAL A 128 -10.69 -13.45 7.73
C VAL A 128 -10.24 -12.40 6.70
N THR A 129 -11.17 -11.72 6.02
CA THR A 129 -10.82 -10.63 5.10
C THR A 129 -10.10 -9.48 5.82
N ILE A 130 -10.53 -9.13 7.03
CA ILE A 130 -9.86 -8.12 7.87
C ILE A 130 -8.44 -8.58 8.23
N LEU A 131 -8.25 -9.83 8.62
CA LEU A 131 -6.94 -10.38 8.96
C LEU A 131 -5.99 -10.39 7.76
N VAL A 132 -6.47 -10.76 6.56
CA VAL A 132 -5.70 -10.67 5.31
C VAL A 132 -5.30 -9.23 5.02
N GLY A 133 -6.24 -8.29 5.15
CA GLY A 133 -5.96 -6.86 4.94
C GLY A 133 -4.92 -6.32 5.92
N HIS A 134 -5.08 -6.65 7.21
CA HIS A 134 -4.16 -6.22 8.27
C HIS A 134 -2.75 -6.78 8.08
N SER A 135 -2.61 -8.09 7.90
CA SER A 135 -1.31 -8.74 7.67
C SER A 135 -0.62 -8.24 6.39
N GLY A 136 -1.40 -7.93 5.33
CA GLY A 136 -0.87 -7.32 4.11
C GLY A 136 -0.39 -5.89 4.32
N ALA A 137 -1.11 -5.09 5.09
CA ALA A 137 -0.69 -3.74 5.46
C ALA A 137 0.58 -3.77 6.33
N GLU A 138 0.67 -4.66 7.32
CA GLU A 138 1.90 -4.84 8.10
C GLU A 138 3.09 -5.23 7.21
N ALA A 139 2.92 -6.21 6.33
CA ALA A 139 3.97 -6.64 5.42
C ALA A 139 4.47 -5.52 4.51
N ALA A 140 3.57 -4.63 4.04
CA ALA A 140 3.93 -3.53 3.15
C ALA A 140 4.55 -2.33 3.88
N TRP A 141 4.13 -2.04 5.10
CA TRP A 141 4.38 -0.74 5.74
C TRP A 141 5.20 -0.82 7.02
N LYS A 142 5.17 -1.94 7.79
CA LYS A 142 5.80 -2.02 9.12
C LYS A 142 7.29 -1.67 9.10
N ALA A 143 8.06 -2.27 8.19
CA ALA A 143 9.49 -1.99 8.08
C ALA A 143 9.77 -0.55 7.61
N LYS A 144 9.00 -0.07 6.64
CA LYS A 144 9.13 1.30 6.11
C LYS A 144 8.78 2.34 7.18
N TYR A 145 7.70 2.10 7.93
CA TYR A 145 7.30 2.98 9.02
C TYR A 145 8.32 2.97 10.16
N ALA A 146 8.79 1.78 10.57
CA ALA A 146 9.81 1.66 11.61
C ALA A 146 11.10 2.39 11.21
N ALA A 147 11.56 2.25 9.97
CA ALA A 147 12.72 2.99 9.47
C ALA A 147 12.50 4.51 9.45
N ALA A 148 11.26 4.94 9.15
CA ALA A 148 10.91 6.35 9.10
C ALA A 148 10.84 7.05 10.47
N ILE A 149 10.58 6.31 11.55
CA ILE A 149 10.45 6.85 12.93
C ILE A 149 11.69 6.60 13.81
N GLN A 150 12.70 5.89 13.29
CA GLN A 150 13.92 5.70 14.08
C GLN A 150 14.60 7.06 14.33
N PRO A 151 15.00 7.35 15.59
CA PRO A 151 15.86 8.50 15.86
C PRO A 151 17.17 8.33 15.08
N ILE A 152 17.65 9.41 14.47
CA ILE A 152 18.99 9.38 13.84
C ILE A 152 19.98 8.94 14.92
N PRO A 153 20.80 7.88 14.69
CA PRO A 153 21.81 7.50 15.65
C PRO A 153 22.68 8.71 15.99
N ALA A 154 22.86 9.01 17.28
CA ALA A 154 23.65 10.14 17.75
C ALA A 154 25.08 10.16 17.18
N ALA A 155 25.57 9.03 16.67
CA ALA A 155 26.82 8.90 15.92
C ALA A 155 26.86 9.74 14.63
N SER A 156 25.70 9.97 13.98
CA SER A 156 25.65 10.81 12.77
C SER A 156 25.69 12.29 13.12
N ALA A 157 25.16 12.67 14.31
CA ALA A 157 25.30 14.02 14.83
C ALA A 157 26.71 14.30 15.39
N ALA A 158 27.36 13.26 15.92
CA ALA A 158 28.74 13.37 16.42
C ALA A 158 29.79 13.39 15.29
N ALA A 159 29.49 12.78 14.13
CA ALA A 159 30.37 12.87 12.95
C ALA A 159 30.40 14.28 12.34
N SER A 160 29.37 15.09 12.59
CA SER A 160 29.36 16.51 12.19
C SER A 160 30.10 17.42 13.21
N SER A 161 30.46 16.94 14.41
CA SER A 161 31.08 17.77 15.47
C SER A 161 32.57 17.49 15.69
N THR A 162 33.20 16.53 14.99
CA THR A 162 34.63 16.20 15.13
C THR A 162 35.43 16.42 13.82
N ALA A 163 34.94 17.25 12.91
CA ALA A 163 35.85 17.86 11.93
C ALA A 163 36.70 18.87 12.69
N ALA A 164 38.00 18.55 12.91
CA ALA A 164 39.02 19.47 13.32
C ALA A 164 38.93 20.75 12.47
N PRO A 165 39.37 21.95 13.01
CA PRO A 165 39.33 23.16 12.27
C PRO A 165 40.18 23.04 11.01
N ALA A 166 39.56 22.60 9.92
CA ALA A 166 40.11 22.76 8.59
C ALA A 166 40.16 24.25 8.29
N ALA A 167 41.23 24.72 7.67
CA ALA A 167 41.40 26.06 7.16
C ALA A 167 40.12 26.55 6.44
N PRO A 168 39.84 27.87 6.41
CA PRO A 168 38.60 28.41 5.89
C PRO A 168 38.35 27.85 4.50
N ALA A 169 37.49 26.86 4.40
CA ALA A 169 36.98 26.39 3.14
C ALA A 169 36.30 27.58 2.48
N SER A 170 36.70 27.94 1.29
CA SER A 170 36.03 28.98 0.50
C SER A 170 34.54 28.66 0.47
N ALA A 171 33.71 29.58 0.95
CA ALA A 171 32.27 29.38 1.02
C ALA A 171 31.75 29.01 -0.39
N ILE A 172 30.89 28.00 -0.48
CA ILE A 172 30.30 27.58 -1.73
C ILE A 172 29.36 28.66 -2.22
N THR A 173 29.62 29.22 -3.38
CA THR A 173 28.79 30.30 -3.93
C THR A 173 27.69 29.79 -4.83
N MET A 174 26.64 30.55 -5.10
CA MET A 174 25.61 30.20 -6.10
C MET A 174 26.22 30.00 -7.50
N ALA A 175 27.34 30.66 -7.80
CA ALA A 175 28.07 30.47 -9.04
C ALA A 175 28.71 29.06 -9.11
N ASP A 176 29.07 28.47 -7.97
CA ASP A 176 29.56 27.10 -7.90
C ASP A 176 28.38 26.12 -8.04
N VAL A 177 27.27 26.36 -7.35
CA VAL A 177 26.03 25.56 -7.49
C VAL A 177 25.57 25.51 -8.95
N ALA A 178 25.60 26.65 -9.66
CA ALA A 178 25.17 26.74 -11.06
C ALA A 178 26.02 25.89 -12.04
N LYS A 179 27.22 25.45 -11.66
CA LYS A 179 28.05 24.54 -12.48
C LYS A 179 27.53 23.10 -12.46
N HIS A 180 26.79 22.72 -11.42
CA HIS A 180 26.24 21.39 -11.17
C HIS A 180 24.73 21.35 -11.54
N ASN A 181 24.40 21.61 -12.80
CA ASN A 181 23.05 21.85 -13.30
C ASN A 181 22.51 20.73 -14.23
N SER A 182 23.01 19.52 -14.12
CA SER A 182 22.62 18.40 -14.97
C SER A 182 22.12 17.21 -14.14
N ALA A 183 21.39 16.29 -14.77
CA ALA A 183 20.93 15.07 -14.10
C ALA A 183 22.05 14.12 -13.63
N SER A 184 23.25 14.25 -14.21
CA SER A 184 24.44 13.47 -13.82
C SER A 184 25.33 14.20 -12.79
N ASP A 185 25.04 15.48 -12.53
CA ASP A 185 25.79 16.32 -11.61
C ASP A 185 24.88 17.47 -11.15
N CYS A 186 24.17 17.26 -10.03
CA CYS A 186 23.04 18.08 -9.61
C CYS A 186 23.23 18.59 -8.18
N TRP A 187 23.62 19.86 -8.06
CA TRP A 187 23.58 20.55 -6.77
C TRP A 187 22.42 21.53 -6.71
N SER A 188 21.88 21.71 -5.51
CA SER A 188 20.87 22.73 -5.26
C SER A 188 21.14 23.40 -3.93
N ALA A 189 20.92 24.70 -3.84
CA ALA A 189 20.89 25.41 -2.56
C ALA A 189 19.50 25.32 -1.96
N VAL A 190 19.39 24.99 -0.66
CA VAL A 190 18.13 25.02 0.09
C VAL A 190 18.40 25.60 1.47
N SER A 191 17.68 26.66 1.83
CA SER A 191 17.73 27.30 3.14
C SER A 191 19.16 27.64 3.61
N GLY A 192 19.99 28.16 2.68
CA GLY A 192 21.34 28.59 2.98
C GLY A 192 22.39 27.49 3.05
N ASN A 193 22.08 26.29 2.61
CA ASN A 193 22.99 25.15 2.49
C ASN A 193 22.97 24.60 1.07
N VAL A 194 24.05 23.94 0.66
CA VAL A 194 24.20 23.30 -0.66
C VAL A 194 24.14 21.81 -0.49
N TYR A 195 23.39 21.13 -1.36
CA TYR A 195 23.14 19.69 -1.34
C TYR A 195 23.43 19.07 -2.70
N ASP A 196 24.13 17.91 -2.71
CA ASP A 196 24.32 17.10 -3.90
C ASP A 196 23.15 16.11 -4.07
N LEU A 197 22.25 16.44 -4.96
CA LEU A 197 21.04 15.67 -5.21
C LEU A 197 21.17 14.66 -6.36
N THR A 198 22.37 14.48 -6.92
CA THR A 198 22.62 13.63 -8.10
C THR A 198 22.07 12.21 -7.91
N ALA A 199 22.42 11.56 -6.77
CA ALA A 199 21.94 10.22 -6.45
C ALA A 199 20.44 10.17 -6.11
N TRP A 200 19.86 11.28 -5.67
CA TRP A 200 18.47 11.37 -5.25
C TRP A 200 17.49 11.50 -6.41
N ILE A 201 17.93 11.96 -7.59
CA ILE A 201 17.08 12.18 -8.77
C ILE A 201 16.21 10.95 -9.10
N SER A 202 16.82 9.75 -9.12
CA SER A 202 16.11 8.50 -9.45
C SER A 202 15.28 7.92 -8.30
N GLN A 203 15.52 8.38 -7.06
CA GLN A 203 14.92 7.84 -5.84
C GLN A 203 13.80 8.72 -5.29
N HIS A 204 13.65 9.96 -5.80
CA HIS A 204 12.66 10.90 -5.28
C HIS A 204 11.23 10.42 -5.55
N PRO A 205 10.37 10.27 -4.53
CA PRO A 205 9.00 9.77 -4.67
C PRO A 205 8.10 10.63 -5.56
N GLY A 206 8.40 11.95 -5.65
CA GLY A 206 7.69 12.90 -6.52
C GLY A 206 8.10 12.84 -7.99
N GLY A 207 9.02 11.93 -8.34
CA GLY A 207 9.56 11.78 -9.69
C GLY A 207 10.86 12.54 -9.92
N SER A 208 11.66 12.07 -10.88
CA SER A 208 12.99 12.63 -11.20
C SER A 208 12.93 14.08 -11.71
N GLY A 209 11.89 14.42 -12.45
CA GLY A 209 11.74 15.75 -13.06
C GLY A 209 11.69 16.90 -12.05
N VAL A 210 11.17 16.66 -10.85
CA VAL A 210 11.12 17.66 -9.78
C VAL A 210 12.53 18.01 -9.30
N ILE A 211 13.38 17.00 -9.08
CA ILE A 211 14.76 17.21 -8.64
C ILE A 211 15.61 17.80 -9.75
N VAL A 212 15.47 17.32 -10.99
CA VAL A 212 16.19 17.89 -12.13
C VAL A 212 15.89 19.38 -12.33
N GLY A 213 14.65 19.81 -12.04
CA GLY A 213 14.27 21.23 -12.08
C GLY A 213 14.94 22.10 -11.00
N MET A 214 15.56 21.49 -9.98
CA MET A 214 16.26 22.18 -8.89
C MET A 214 17.80 22.18 -9.09
N CYS A 215 18.34 21.49 -10.08
CA CYS A 215 19.78 21.43 -10.32
C CYS A 215 20.34 22.81 -10.74
N GLY A 216 21.39 23.25 -10.08
CA GLY A 216 22.10 24.48 -10.39
C GLY A 216 21.44 25.76 -9.86
N VAL A 217 20.34 25.67 -9.10
CA VAL A 217 19.57 26.84 -8.63
C VAL A 217 19.29 26.80 -7.13
N ASP A 218 18.77 27.90 -6.60
CA ASP A 218 18.19 27.94 -5.26
C ASP A 218 16.79 27.28 -5.29
N GLY A 219 16.71 26.09 -4.74
CA GLY A 219 15.51 25.26 -4.64
C GLY A 219 14.67 25.50 -3.38
N THR A 220 15.02 26.47 -2.51
CA THR A 220 14.35 26.71 -1.23
C THR A 220 12.84 26.82 -1.37
N ALA A 221 12.37 27.66 -2.30
CA ALA A 221 10.94 27.87 -2.52
C ALA A 221 10.22 26.60 -2.98
N GLY A 222 10.86 25.79 -3.82
CA GLY A 222 10.32 24.51 -4.29
C GLY A 222 10.25 23.47 -3.17
N PHE A 223 11.30 23.37 -2.37
CA PHE A 223 11.36 22.46 -1.24
C PHE A 223 10.33 22.84 -0.16
N ASP A 224 10.31 24.11 0.26
CA ASP A 224 9.39 24.58 1.29
C ASP A 224 7.93 24.50 0.83
N GLY A 225 7.66 24.80 -0.43
CA GLY A 225 6.31 24.70 -0.99
C GLY A 225 5.69 23.30 -0.92
N GLN A 226 6.53 22.26 -0.95
CA GLN A 226 6.09 20.87 -0.89
C GLN A 226 6.26 20.21 0.49
N HIS A 227 7.29 20.64 1.25
CA HIS A 227 7.78 19.91 2.41
C HIS A 227 7.88 20.75 3.69
N ALA A 228 7.41 21.99 3.70
CA ALA A 228 7.48 22.85 4.89
C ALA A 228 6.87 22.15 6.12
N GLY A 229 7.64 22.10 7.20
CA GLY A 229 7.24 21.49 8.47
C GLY A 229 7.25 19.95 8.49
N GLN A 230 7.67 19.28 7.42
CA GLN A 230 7.79 17.83 7.37
C GLN A 230 9.21 17.40 7.78
N ALA A 231 9.31 16.68 8.90
CA ALA A 231 10.60 16.25 9.43
C ALA A 231 11.37 15.28 8.51
N ARG A 232 10.66 14.36 7.84
CA ARG A 232 11.29 13.34 7.00
C ARG A 232 11.99 13.89 5.75
N PRO A 233 11.36 14.77 4.92
CA PRO A 233 12.07 15.38 3.80
C PRO A 233 13.28 16.22 4.23
N ALA A 234 13.19 16.92 5.36
CA ALA A 234 14.31 17.68 5.90
C ALA A 234 15.48 16.79 6.35
N GLN A 235 15.19 15.63 6.95
CA GLN A 235 16.20 14.64 7.33
C GLN A 235 16.85 13.99 6.12
N GLU A 236 16.06 13.64 5.11
CA GLU A 236 16.56 13.07 3.85
C GLU A 236 17.48 14.06 3.15
N LEU A 237 17.05 15.33 3.03
CA LEU A 237 17.85 16.40 2.45
C LEU A 237 19.20 16.57 3.16
N ALA A 238 19.20 16.51 4.51
CA ALA A 238 20.43 16.63 5.30
C ALA A 238 21.49 15.56 4.99
N SER A 239 21.09 14.40 4.48
CA SER A 239 22.02 13.33 4.10
C SER A 239 22.85 13.66 2.84
N PHE A 240 22.43 14.65 2.07
CA PHE A 240 23.08 15.11 0.83
C PHE A 240 23.86 16.42 1.02
N LEU A 241 24.08 16.87 2.25
CA LEU A 241 24.74 18.14 2.57
C LEU A 241 26.18 18.18 2.06
N VAL A 242 26.51 19.19 1.26
CA VAL A 242 27.87 19.49 0.79
C VAL A 242 28.51 20.53 1.71
N GLY A 243 27.79 21.61 2.05
CA GLY A 243 28.29 22.67 2.92
C GLY A 243 27.39 23.91 2.94
N PRO A 244 27.76 24.93 3.72
CA PRO A 244 26.99 26.17 3.75
C PRO A 244 27.19 26.97 2.46
N LEU A 245 26.14 27.67 2.04
CA LEU A 245 26.17 28.66 0.98
C LEU A 245 26.74 29.96 1.58
N GLY A 246 27.77 30.54 0.95
CA GLY A 246 28.43 31.75 1.40
C GLY A 246 28.18 32.95 0.49
#